data_84866e8101bfcaab42c6bc7d0fd3d015
#
_entry.id   84866e8101bfcaab42c6bc7d0fd3d015
#
_cell.length_a   1.000
_cell.length_b   1.000
_cell.length_c   1.000
_cell.angle_alpha   90.00
_cell.angle_beta   90.00
_cell.angle_gamma   90.00
#
_symmetry.space_group_name_H-M   'P 1'
#
loop_
_entity.id
_entity.type
_entity.pdbx_description
1 polymer ?
#
loop_
_entity_poly.entity_id
_entity_poly.type
_entity_poly.pdbx_seq_one_letter_code
_entity_poly.pdbx_strand_id
1 'polypeptide(L)'
;MILQTRNLTLQYPGKILCRNLSLTVNPGECWAILGQNGCGKTTLIHTMGGLHHANGGSESSVLVAGKAPQIWSRRELARHLGIMLQEEPGEFWGNVCEYVLLGRYPHVKSMFGWEIVDQNIAMQAIERMELTSLAHRPLATLSGGERQRARIALLLTQSPQCYLLDEPLQHLDLRHQLLAMTLFSELARQGSALLMVLHDVGWASRFCDHVLMLFDNGRTIAGTAEEMLNRPNLEALYQCNMKEFVVGRARHFVPETMPGV
;
A
#
# COMPACT_ATOMS: atom_id res chain seq x y z
N MET A 1 9.91 -3.15 -14.74
CA MET A 1 9.21 -1.92 -14.33
C MET A 1 7.72 -2.17 -14.37
N ILE A 2 7.04 -2.03 -13.24
CA ILE A 2 5.58 -2.20 -13.12
C ILE A 2 4.89 -0.85 -12.94
N LEU A 3 5.46 0.02 -12.09
CA LEU A 3 4.95 1.37 -11.84
C LEU A 3 6.08 2.38 -11.98
N GLN A 4 5.80 3.51 -12.64
CA GLN A 4 6.77 4.59 -12.79
C GLN A 4 6.09 5.94 -12.65
N THR A 5 6.74 6.87 -11.97
CA THR A 5 6.41 8.30 -12.04
C THR A 5 7.55 9.05 -12.71
N ARG A 6 7.22 10.07 -13.51
CA ARG A 6 8.19 10.98 -14.14
C ARG A 6 7.80 12.41 -13.81
N ASN A 7 8.71 13.15 -13.19
CA ASN A 7 8.54 14.56 -12.81
C ASN A 7 7.18 14.84 -12.15
N LEU A 8 6.65 13.84 -11.38
CA LEU A 8 5.33 13.93 -10.78
C LEU A 8 5.30 15.06 -9.76
N THR A 9 4.44 16.04 -10.00
CA THR A 9 4.17 17.14 -9.09
C THR A 9 2.71 17.10 -8.69
N LEU A 10 2.45 17.10 -7.39
CA LEU A 10 1.11 17.09 -6.80
C LEU A 10 0.89 18.37 -6.02
N GLN A 11 -0.22 19.04 -6.32
CA GLN A 11 -0.62 20.28 -5.65
C GLN A 11 -2.07 20.18 -5.18
N TYR A 12 -2.30 20.71 -3.99
CA TYR A 12 -3.63 21.03 -3.47
C TYR A 12 -3.73 22.56 -3.34
N PRO A 13 -4.94 23.15 -3.28
CA PRO A 13 -5.05 24.58 -3.07
C PRO A 13 -4.22 25.04 -1.87
N GLY A 14 -3.19 25.85 -2.14
CA GLY A 14 -2.29 26.40 -1.13
C GLY A 14 -1.14 25.49 -0.66
N LYS A 15 -1.05 24.22 -1.09
CA LYS A 15 0.01 23.30 -0.64
C LYS A 15 0.56 22.44 -1.77
N ILE A 16 1.89 22.36 -1.87
CA ILE A 16 2.58 21.40 -2.74
C ILE A 16 2.86 20.14 -1.91
N LEU A 17 2.32 19.01 -2.37
CA LEU A 17 2.46 17.72 -1.68
C LEU A 17 3.71 16.95 -2.12
N CYS A 18 4.07 17.01 -3.40
CA CYS A 18 5.37 16.54 -3.88
C CYS A 18 5.79 17.31 -5.15
N ARG A 19 7.13 17.43 -5.36
CA ARG A 19 7.71 18.11 -6.52
C ARG A 19 8.63 17.17 -7.28
N ASN A 20 8.43 17.09 -8.59
CA ASN A 20 9.33 16.41 -9.54
C ASN A 20 9.70 14.99 -9.12
N LEU A 21 8.75 14.25 -8.51
CA LEU A 21 8.99 12.88 -8.07
C LEU A 21 9.16 11.97 -9.31
N SER A 22 10.36 11.45 -9.47
CA SER A 22 10.67 10.40 -10.45
C SER A 22 11.05 9.14 -9.70
N LEU A 23 10.18 8.13 -9.79
CA LEU A 23 10.30 6.86 -9.09
C LEU A 23 10.04 5.72 -10.08
N THR A 24 10.81 4.66 -9.97
CA THR A 24 10.57 3.42 -10.72
C THR A 24 10.46 2.27 -9.73
N VAL A 25 9.36 1.53 -9.81
CA VAL A 25 9.11 0.35 -8.99
C VAL A 25 9.15 -0.87 -9.89
N ASN A 26 10.00 -1.82 -9.52
CA ASN A 26 10.23 -3.05 -10.27
C ASN A 26 9.51 -4.25 -9.64
N PRO A 27 9.30 -5.33 -10.41
CA PRO A 27 8.82 -6.60 -9.84
C PRO A 27 9.71 -7.07 -8.69
N GLY A 28 9.09 -7.53 -7.62
CA GLY A 28 9.79 -8.05 -6.45
C GLY A 28 10.22 -7.00 -5.43
N GLU A 29 10.04 -5.72 -5.70
CA GLU A 29 10.39 -4.64 -4.77
C GLU A 29 9.25 -4.34 -3.79
N CYS A 30 9.63 -4.15 -2.53
CA CYS A 30 8.74 -3.71 -1.45
C CYS A 30 9.16 -2.30 -0.99
N TRP A 31 8.29 -1.32 -1.18
CA TRP A 31 8.51 0.08 -0.88
C TRP A 31 7.67 0.54 0.31
N ALA A 32 8.29 1.21 1.28
CA ALA A 32 7.57 1.98 2.29
C ALA A 32 7.45 3.45 1.87
N ILE A 33 6.28 4.04 2.04
CA ILE A 33 6.05 5.48 1.93
C ILE A 33 5.92 6.02 3.34
N LEU A 34 6.88 6.84 3.77
CA LEU A 34 6.95 7.44 5.09
C LEU A 34 6.74 8.97 5.02
N GLY A 35 6.19 9.54 6.07
CA GLY A 35 5.98 10.98 6.20
C GLY A 35 4.96 11.33 7.28
N GLN A 36 4.94 12.60 7.68
CA GLN A 36 3.98 13.10 8.67
C GLN A 36 2.54 13.01 8.17
N ASN A 37 1.57 13.11 9.09
CA ASN A 37 0.16 13.19 8.70
C ASN A 37 -0.09 14.47 7.89
N GLY A 38 -0.92 14.37 6.84
CA GLY A 38 -1.24 15.50 5.96
C GLY A 38 -0.14 15.89 4.97
N CYS A 39 1.01 15.17 4.86
CA CYS A 39 2.04 15.46 3.86
C CYS A 39 1.67 14.98 2.44
N GLY A 40 0.59 14.21 2.26
CA GLY A 40 0.08 13.84 0.94
C GLY A 40 0.31 12.37 0.54
N LYS A 41 0.62 11.45 1.46
CA LYS A 41 0.84 10.02 1.18
C LYS A 41 -0.35 9.36 0.48
N THR A 42 -1.54 9.51 1.04
CA THR A 42 -2.81 9.03 0.46
C THR A 42 -3.04 9.61 -0.93
N THR A 43 -2.87 10.93 -1.10
CA THR A 43 -3.02 11.59 -2.41
C THR A 43 -2.04 11.03 -3.44
N LEU A 44 -0.80 10.76 -3.02
CA LEU A 44 0.21 10.15 -3.89
C LEU A 44 -0.21 8.75 -4.34
N ILE A 45 -0.62 7.88 -3.41
CA ILE A 45 -1.14 6.53 -3.71
C ILE A 45 -2.32 6.60 -4.68
N HIS A 46 -3.29 7.49 -4.43
CA HIS A 46 -4.46 7.66 -5.30
C HIS A 46 -4.07 8.14 -6.70
N THR A 47 -3.10 9.05 -6.81
CA THR A 47 -2.62 9.52 -8.11
C THR A 47 -1.86 8.43 -8.85
N MET A 48 -0.99 7.68 -8.18
CA MET A 48 -0.30 6.53 -8.77
C MET A 48 -1.30 5.44 -9.22
N GLY A 49 -2.41 5.31 -8.51
CA GLY A 49 -3.52 4.41 -8.84
C GLY A 49 -4.42 4.89 -9.98
N GLY A 50 -4.20 6.10 -10.50
CA GLY A 50 -5.06 6.69 -11.53
C GLY A 50 -6.44 7.13 -11.04
N LEU A 51 -6.63 7.26 -9.72
CA LEU A 51 -7.88 7.76 -9.09
C LEU A 51 -7.93 9.29 -9.05
N HIS A 52 -6.77 9.94 -9.02
CA HIS A 52 -6.62 11.38 -9.12
C HIS A 52 -5.73 11.75 -10.30
N HIS A 53 -6.00 12.90 -10.91
CA HIS A 53 -5.13 13.44 -11.95
C HIS A 53 -3.90 14.09 -11.34
N ALA A 54 -2.75 13.88 -11.96
CA ALA A 54 -1.54 14.65 -11.66
C ALA A 54 -1.77 16.11 -12.10
N ASN A 55 -1.65 17.05 -11.18
CA ASN A 55 -1.83 18.49 -11.47
C ASN A 55 -0.52 19.16 -11.94
N GLY A 56 0.51 18.39 -12.22
CA GLY A 56 1.78 18.85 -12.81
C GLY A 56 1.65 19.08 -14.32
N GLY A 57 2.48 19.98 -14.87
CA GLY A 57 2.48 20.29 -16.29
C GLY A 57 2.67 19.07 -17.22
N SER A 58 2.75 19.28 -18.53
CA SER A 58 2.76 18.24 -19.57
C SER A 58 3.85 17.14 -19.43
N GLU A 59 4.87 17.38 -18.62
CA GLU A 59 5.96 16.42 -18.34
C GLU A 59 5.69 15.49 -17.15
N SER A 60 4.65 15.77 -16.33
CA SER A 60 4.29 14.99 -15.17
C SER A 60 3.45 13.78 -15.56
N SER A 61 3.92 12.57 -15.30
CA SER A 61 3.21 11.36 -15.68
C SER A 61 3.36 10.22 -14.68
N VAL A 62 2.31 9.38 -14.66
CA VAL A 62 2.31 8.07 -14.00
C VAL A 62 2.14 7.01 -15.08
N LEU A 63 2.94 5.96 -15.04
CA LEU A 63 2.86 4.84 -15.96
C LEU A 63 2.69 3.54 -15.18
N VAL A 64 1.71 2.73 -15.59
CA VAL A 64 1.48 1.36 -15.10
C VAL A 64 1.72 0.41 -16.26
N ALA A 65 2.66 -0.52 -16.10
CA ALA A 65 3.10 -1.42 -17.17
C ALA A 65 3.40 -0.66 -18.50
N GLY A 66 4.08 0.50 -18.37
CA GLY A 66 4.53 1.32 -19.49
C GLY A 66 3.48 2.25 -20.13
N LYS A 67 2.24 2.25 -19.65
CA LYS A 67 1.14 3.09 -20.19
C LYS A 67 0.50 3.92 -19.08
N ALA A 68 -0.03 5.09 -19.45
CA ALA A 68 -0.80 5.89 -18.49
C ALA A 68 -2.04 5.13 -17.98
N PRO A 69 -2.41 5.23 -16.69
CA PRO A 69 -3.55 4.51 -16.12
C PRO A 69 -4.86 4.71 -16.90
N GLN A 70 -5.06 5.89 -17.51
CA GLN A 70 -6.26 6.26 -18.26
C GLN A 70 -6.41 5.52 -19.60
N ILE A 71 -5.31 4.96 -20.13
CA ILE A 71 -5.32 4.21 -21.39
C ILE A 71 -5.85 2.80 -21.19
N TRP A 72 -5.72 2.25 -19.98
CA TRP A 72 -6.23 0.94 -19.63
C TRP A 72 -7.75 0.96 -19.43
N SER A 73 -8.45 -0.08 -19.88
CA SER A 73 -9.79 -0.34 -19.34
C SER A 73 -9.68 -0.59 -17.82
N ARG A 74 -10.73 -0.27 -17.05
CA ARG A 74 -10.75 -0.51 -15.60
C ARG A 74 -10.39 -1.94 -15.22
N ARG A 75 -10.87 -2.89 -16.03
CA ARG A 75 -10.64 -4.32 -15.85
C ARG A 75 -9.19 -4.73 -16.12
N GLU A 76 -8.58 -4.20 -17.16
CA GLU A 76 -7.16 -4.44 -17.45
C GLU A 76 -6.26 -3.81 -16.41
N LEU A 77 -6.51 -2.55 -16.03
CA LEU A 77 -5.76 -1.86 -14.98
C LEU A 77 -5.79 -2.66 -13.68
N ALA A 78 -6.94 -3.20 -13.30
CA ALA A 78 -7.09 -3.99 -12.08
C ALA A 78 -6.33 -5.34 -12.10
N ARG A 79 -5.87 -5.82 -13.25
CA ARG A 79 -4.94 -6.96 -13.32
C ARG A 79 -3.50 -6.55 -13.08
N HIS A 80 -3.16 -5.31 -13.37
CA HIS A 80 -1.84 -4.77 -13.12
C HIS A 80 -1.71 -4.14 -11.74
N LEU A 81 -2.78 -3.53 -11.24
CA LEU A 81 -2.74 -2.67 -10.06
C LEU A 81 -3.89 -2.97 -9.10
N GLY A 82 -3.56 -3.37 -7.88
CA GLY A 82 -4.49 -3.50 -6.76
C GLY A 82 -4.31 -2.31 -5.81
N ILE A 83 -5.41 -1.72 -5.37
CA ILE A 83 -5.38 -0.53 -4.51
C ILE A 83 -6.19 -0.82 -3.25
N MET A 84 -5.56 -0.65 -2.08
CA MET A 84 -6.25 -0.56 -0.80
C MET A 84 -6.29 0.90 -0.38
N LEU A 85 -7.48 1.45 -0.30
CA LEU A 85 -7.71 2.81 0.20
C LEU A 85 -7.76 2.82 1.73
N GLN A 86 -7.50 3.95 2.37
CA GLN A 86 -7.63 4.09 3.82
C GLN A 86 -9.09 3.83 4.26
N GLU A 87 -10.05 4.39 3.54
CA GLU A 87 -11.48 4.15 3.76
C GLU A 87 -12.12 3.61 2.48
N GLU A 88 -13.04 2.67 2.62
CA GLU A 88 -13.86 2.20 1.50
C GLU A 88 -15.13 3.05 1.39
N PRO A 89 -15.42 3.59 0.23
CA PRO A 89 -16.68 4.28 0.01
C PRO A 89 -17.83 3.26 -0.10
N GLY A 90 -18.79 3.35 0.82
CA GLY A 90 -20.03 2.59 0.76
C GLY A 90 -20.09 1.37 1.67
N GLU A 91 -21.31 0.82 1.77
CA GLU A 91 -21.60 -0.39 2.54
C GLU A 91 -21.74 -1.60 1.61
N PHE A 92 -21.12 -2.72 1.99
CA PHE A 92 -21.31 -3.99 1.31
C PHE A 92 -22.26 -4.88 2.13
N TRP A 93 -23.39 -5.26 1.53
CA TRP A 93 -24.47 -6.00 2.18
C TRP A 93 -24.33 -7.53 2.19
N GLY A 94 -23.27 -8.05 1.61
CA GLY A 94 -23.00 -9.49 1.55
C GLY A 94 -22.16 -10.01 2.72
N ASN A 95 -21.82 -11.30 2.63
CA ASN A 95 -20.92 -11.97 3.57
C ASN A 95 -19.45 -11.80 3.17
N VAL A 96 -18.52 -12.24 4.03
CA VAL A 96 -17.07 -12.14 3.82
C VAL A 96 -16.63 -12.86 2.55
N CYS A 97 -17.16 -14.06 2.28
CA CYS A 97 -16.80 -14.84 1.09
C CYS A 97 -17.21 -14.12 -0.20
N GLU A 98 -18.43 -13.58 -0.25
CA GLU A 98 -18.93 -12.80 -1.38
C GLU A 98 -18.08 -11.53 -1.58
N TYR A 99 -17.72 -10.84 -0.51
CA TYR A 99 -16.87 -9.65 -0.56
C TYR A 99 -15.47 -9.98 -1.12
N VAL A 100 -14.81 -11.00 -0.59
CA VAL A 100 -13.48 -11.40 -1.03
C VAL A 100 -13.48 -11.87 -2.48
N LEU A 101 -14.56 -12.56 -2.90
CA LEU A 101 -14.73 -13.04 -4.27
C LEU A 101 -14.80 -11.89 -5.30
N LEU A 102 -15.21 -10.67 -4.91
CA LEU A 102 -15.15 -9.49 -5.78
C LEU A 102 -13.74 -9.22 -6.32
N GLY A 103 -12.70 -9.62 -5.59
CA GLY A 103 -11.32 -9.54 -6.07
C GLY A 103 -11.09 -10.27 -7.39
N ARG A 104 -11.90 -11.28 -7.72
CA ARG A 104 -11.82 -12.02 -9.01
C ARG A 104 -12.46 -11.30 -10.19
N TYR A 105 -13.20 -10.22 -9.97
CA TYR A 105 -13.89 -9.49 -11.03
C TYR A 105 -13.03 -9.17 -12.26
N PRO A 106 -11.75 -8.75 -12.12
CA PRO A 106 -10.88 -8.52 -13.28
C PRO A 106 -10.60 -9.77 -14.12
N HIS A 107 -10.77 -10.97 -13.59
CA HIS A 107 -10.41 -12.25 -14.21
C HIS A 107 -11.61 -13.02 -14.77
N VAL A 108 -12.84 -12.64 -14.40
CA VAL A 108 -14.06 -13.31 -14.87
C VAL A 108 -14.14 -13.29 -16.39
N LYS A 109 -14.27 -14.46 -17.01
CA LYS A 109 -14.40 -14.63 -18.46
C LYS A 109 -15.83 -14.90 -18.90
N SER A 110 -16.65 -15.42 -18.01
CA SER A 110 -17.99 -15.89 -18.28
C SER A 110 -19.05 -14.86 -17.93
N MET A 111 -20.11 -14.76 -18.73
CA MET A 111 -21.33 -14.04 -18.36
C MET A 111 -22.17 -14.80 -17.31
N PHE A 112 -21.81 -16.04 -17.00
CA PHE A 112 -22.56 -16.93 -16.11
C PHE A 112 -22.09 -16.92 -14.64
N GLY A 113 -21.19 -16.01 -14.26
CA GLY A 113 -20.74 -15.82 -12.89
C GLY A 113 -19.33 -16.39 -12.61
N TRP A 114 -19.08 -16.71 -11.34
CA TRP A 114 -17.78 -17.14 -10.85
C TRP A 114 -17.55 -18.63 -11.16
N GLU A 115 -16.36 -18.94 -11.63
CA GLU A 115 -15.90 -20.31 -11.80
C GLU A 115 -15.46 -20.93 -10.46
N ILE A 116 -15.41 -22.26 -10.36
CA ILE A 116 -14.94 -22.97 -9.16
C ILE A 116 -13.52 -22.54 -8.79
N VAL A 117 -12.67 -22.27 -9.79
CA VAL A 117 -11.29 -21.79 -9.57
C VAL A 117 -11.28 -20.45 -8.86
N ASP A 118 -12.20 -19.53 -9.19
CA ASP A 118 -12.31 -18.22 -8.54
C ASP A 118 -12.72 -18.35 -7.08
N GLN A 119 -13.69 -19.23 -6.80
CA GLN A 119 -14.13 -19.53 -5.43
C GLN A 119 -13.00 -20.14 -4.59
N ASN A 120 -12.23 -21.05 -5.16
CA ASN A 120 -11.08 -21.66 -4.48
C ASN A 120 -10.00 -20.63 -4.15
N ILE A 121 -9.69 -19.69 -5.08
CA ILE A 121 -8.74 -18.61 -4.83
C ILE A 121 -9.22 -17.70 -3.70
N ALA A 122 -10.51 -17.34 -3.68
CA ALA A 122 -11.08 -16.54 -2.63
C ALA A 122 -11.04 -17.25 -1.26
N MET A 123 -11.36 -18.55 -1.21
CA MET A 123 -11.29 -19.33 0.02
C MET A 123 -9.86 -19.47 0.55
N GLN A 124 -8.87 -19.65 -0.31
CA GLN A 124 -7.46 -19.65 0.09
C GLN A 124 -7.02 -18.30 0.67
N ALA A 125 -7.47 -17.18 0.10
CA ALA A 125 -7.19 -15.86 0.63
C ALA A 125 -7.85 -15.63 2.00
N ILE A 126 -9.09 -16.11 2.18
CA ILE A 126 -9.81 -16.10 3.46
C ILE A 126 -9.04 -16.90 4.51
N GLU A 127 -8.58 -18.10 4.16
CA GLU A 127 -7.80 -18.96 5.06
C GLU A 127 -6.47 -18.30 5.45
N ARG A 128 -5.74 -17.76 4.48
CA ARG A 128 -4.46 -17.05 4.73
C ARG A 128 -4.62 -15.86 5.67
N MET A 129 -5.78 -15.21 5.67
CA MET A 129 -6.10 -14.10 6.57
C MET A 129 -6.84 -14.56 7.85
N GLU A 130 -6.92 -15.87 8.12
CA GLU A 130 -7.56 -16.46 9.30
C GLU A 130 -9.03 -16.01 9.49
N LEU A 131 -9.78 -16.00 8.38
CA LEU A 131 -11.19 -15.60 8.35
C LEU A 131 -12.14 -16.77 8.06
N THR A 132 -11.66 -18.01 8.02
CA THR A 132 -12.45 -19.18 7.61
C THR A 132 -13.73 -19.33 8.44
N SER A 133 -13.66 -19.14 9.76
CA SER A 133 -14.83 -19.20 10.65
C SER A 133 -15.82 -18.03 10.45
N LEU A 134 -15.41 -16.99 9.76
CA LEU A 134 -16.18 -15.78 9.49
C LEU A 134 -16.66 -15.70 8.03
N ALA A 135 -16.31 -16.68 7.17
CA ALA A 135 -16.54 -16.64 5.72
C ALA A 135 -18.00 -16.33 5.34
N HIS A 136 -18.96 -16.85 6.08
CA HIS A 136 -20.39 -16.67 5.83
C HIS A 136 -21.05 -15.60 6.72
N ARG A 137 -20.25 -14.90 7.53
CA ARG A 137 -20.75 -13.82 8.38
C ARG A 137 -20.94 -12.53 7.56
N PRO A 138 -22.02 -11.75 7.79
CA PRO A 138 -22.20 -10.47 7.11
C PRO A 138 -21.02 -9.53 7.36
N LEU A 139 -20.46 -8.91 6.32
CA LEU A 139 -19.28 -8.05 6.40
C LEU A 139 -19.49 -6.86 7.36
N ALA A 140 -20.69 -6.32 7.39
CA ALA A 140 -21.06 -5.20 8.27
C ALA A 140 -20.95 -5.52 9.77
N THR A 141 -20.95 -6.81 10.15
CA THR A 141 -20.88 -7.24 11.56
C THR A 141 -19.45 -7.51 12.04
N LEU A 142 -18.47 -7.37 11.18
CA LEU A 142 -17.07 -7.59 11.51
C LEU A 142 -16.51 -6.43 12.35
N SER A 143 -15.59 -6.75 13.25
CA SER A 143 -14.74 -5.75 13.90
C SER A 143 -13.84 -5.04 12.87
N GLY A 144 -13.24 -3.90 13.25
CA GLY A 144 -12.32 -3.17 12.39
C GLY A 144 -11.15 -4.03 11.90
N GLY A 145 -10.54 -4.82 12.78
CA GLY A 145 -9.44 -5.71 12.44
C GLY A 145 -9.86 -6.89 11.54
N GLU A 146 -11.03 -7.49 11.79
CA GLU A 146 -11.57 -8.53 10.91
C GLU A 146 -11.91 -7.98 9.53
N ARG A 147 -12.48 -6.77 9.46
CA ARG A 147 -12.77 -6.08 8.18
C ARG A 147 -11.48 -5.75 7.44
N GLN A 148 -10.45 -5.27 8.12
CA GLN A 148 -9.15 -5.00 7.49
C GLN A 148 -8.52 -6.28 6.91
N ARG A 149 -8.61 -7.40 7.62
CA ARG A 149 -8.16 -8.72 7.10
C ARG A 149 -8.97 -9.15 5.87
N ALA A 150 -10.28 -8.91 5.84
CA ALA A 150 -11.12 -9.21 4.69
C ALA A 150 -10.72 -8.35 3.46
N ARG A 151 -10.37 -7.07 3.67
CA ARG A 151 -9.85 -6.19 2.62
C ARG A 151 -8.52 -6.69 2.05
N ILE A 152 -7.61 -7.15 2.91
CA ILE A 152 -6.36 -7.79 2.46
C ILE A 152 -6.68 -9.07 1.68
N ALA A 153 -7.59 -9.92 2.15
CA ALA A 153 -8.00 -11.14 1.45
C ALA A 153 -8.58 -10.84 0.06
N LEU A 154 -9.38 -9.79 -0.10
CA LEU A 154 -9.88 -9.33 -1.40
C LEU A 154 -8.74 -8.99 -2.36
N LEU A 155 -7.74 -8.24 -1.89
CA LEU A 155 -6.57 -7.90 -2.71
C LEU A 155 -5.71 -9.12 -3.06
N LEU A 156 -5.52 -10.06 -2.14
CA LEU A 156 -4.86 -11.33 -2.43
C LEU A 156 -5.61 -12.10 -3.53
N THR A 157 -6.93 -12.08 -3.47
CA THR A 157 -7.82 -12.72 -4.45
C THR A 157 -7.74 -12.04 -5.82
N GLN A 158 -7.57 -10.73 -5.86
CA GLN A 158 -7.36 -9.96 -7.09
C GLN A 158 -6.04 -10.33 -7.78
N SER A 159 -4.99 -10.68 -7.02
CA SER A 159 -3.67 -11.09 -7.53
C SER A 159 -3.09 -10.12 -8.58
N PRO A 160 -2.97 -8.83 -8.32
CA PRO A 160 -2.39 -7.86 -9.23
C PRO A 160 -0.87 -7.97 -9.27
N GLN A 161 -0.24 -7.36 -10.28
CA GLN A 161 1.23 -7.29 -10.38
C GLN A 161 1.85 -6.26 -9.41
N CYS A 162 1.10 -5.23 -9.06
CA CYS A 162 1.52 -4.17 -8.13
C CYS A 162 0.40 -3.87 -7.12
N TYR A 163 0.78 -3.73 -5.87
CA TYR A 163 -0.11 -3.41 -4.75
C TYR A 163 0.19 -1.98 -4.25
N LEU A 164 -0.80 -1.11 -4.27
CA LEU A 164 -0.76 0.20 -3.64
C LEU A 164 -1.61 0.16 -2.37
N LEU A 165 -0.97 0.23 -1.21
CA LEU A 165 -1.59 -0.03 0.08
C LEU A 165 -1.52 1.22 0.96
N ASP A 166 -2.67 1.85 1.21
CA ASP A 166 -2.75 2.99 2.12
C ASP A 166 -3.09 2.51 3.53
N GLU A 167 -2.11 2.57 4.43
CA GLU A 167 -2.18 2.15 5.83
C GLU A 167 -2.72 0.71 6.03
N PRO A 168 -2.13 -0.31 5.37
CA PRO A 168 -2.69 -1.67 5.38
C PRO A 168 -2.72 -2.33 6.77
N LEU A 169 -1.96 -1.82 7.73
CA LEU A 169 -1.84 -2.37 9.08
C LEU A 169 -2.81 -1.73 10.09
N GLN A 170 -3.60 -0.74 9.66
CA GLN A 170 -4.55 -0.05 10.53
C GLN A 170 -5.58 -1.03 11.12
N HIS A 171 -5.96 -0.83 12.37
CA HIS A 171 -6.90 -1.67 13.13
C HIS A 171 -6.45 -3.12 13.39
N LEU A 172 -5.29 -3.54 12.92
CA LEU A 172 -4.74 -4.86 13.22
C LEU A 172 -3.95 -4.84 14.53
N ASP A 173 -4.11 -5.88 15.35
CA ASP A 173 -3.19 -6.15 16.44
C ASP A 173 -1.82 -6.61 15.91
N LEU A 174 -0.81 -6.64 16.79
CA LEU A 174 0.57 -6.94 16.43
C LEU A 174 0.71 -8.30 15.71
N ARG A 175 -0.06 -9.31 16.12
CA ARG A 175 -0.03 -10.64 15.52
C ARG A 175 -0.52 -10.60 14.06
N HIS A 176 -1.65 -9.92 13.82
CA HIS A 176 -2.21 -9.79 12.48
C HIS A 176 -1.43 -8.80 11.59
N GLN A 177 -0.78 -7.77 12.19
CA GLN A 177 0.19 -6.94 11.46
C GLN A 177 1.36 -7.78 10.95
N LEU A 178 1.94 -8.65 11.80
CA LEU A 178 3.02 -9.55 11.40
C LEU A 178 2.58 -10.53 10.31
N LEU A 179 1.37 -11.09 10.44
CA LEU A 179 0.78 -11.96 9.41
C LEU A 179 0.70 -11.24 8.06
N ALA A 180 0.11 -10.04 8.04
CA ALA A 180 -0.03 -9.24 6.82
C ALA A 180 1.32 -8.89 6.19
N MET A 181 2.29 -8.41 6.99
CA MET A 181 3.63 -8.07 6.48
C MET A 181 4.39 -9.29 5.95
N THR A 182 4.23 -10.45 6.58
CA THR A 182 4.81 -11.71 6.08
C THR A 182 4.21 -12.08 4.73
N LEU A 183 2.89 -11.99 4.57
CA LEU A 183 2.20 -12.25 3.30
C LEU A 183 2.64 -11.26 2.20
N PHE A 184 2.79 -9.98 2.53
CA PHE A 184 3.29 -8.98 1.58
C PHE A 184 4.74 -9.27 1.13
N SER A 185 5.61 -9.68 2.06
CA SER A 185 6.96 -10.14 1.73
C SER A 185 6.96 -11.37 0.81
N GLU A 186 6.04 -12.30 1.01
CA GLU A 186 5.90 -13.47 0.13
C GLU A 186 5.48 -13.06 -1.28
N LEU A 187 4.53 -12.13 -1.41
CA LEU A 187 4.11 -11.58 -2.71
C LEU A 187 5.28 -10.89 -3.43
N ALA A 188 6.09 -10.10 -2.71
CA ALA A 188 7.29 -9.49 -3.28
C ALA A 188 8.26 -10.56 -3.80
N ARG A 189 8.58 -11.57 -2.99
CA ARG A 189 9.45 -12.69 -3.41
C ARG A 189 8.91 -13.48 -4.60
N GLN A 190 7.59 -13.48 -4.82
CA GLN A 190 6.93 -14.08 -5.98
C GLN A 190 6.91 -13.16 -7.21
N GLY A 191 7.49 -11.96 -7.11
CA GLY A 191 7.63 -11.02 -8.21
C GLY A 191 6.58 -9.92 -8.28
N SER A 192 5.67 -9.81 -7.31
CA SER A 192 4.79 -8.65 -7.21
C SER A 192 5.56 -7.43 -6.69
N ALA A 193 5.13 -6.23 -7.07
CA ALA A 193 5.63 -4.99 -6.48
C ALA A 193 4.66 -4.48 -5.41
N LEU A 194 5.17 -3.90 -4.33
CA LEU A 194 4.35 -3.34 -3.27
C LEU A 194 4.80 -1.91 -2.92
N LEU A 195 3.85 -0.99 -2.83
CA LEU A 195 4.04 0.33 -2.24
C LEU A 195 3.06 0.47 -1.07
N MET A 196 3.59 0.67 0.13
CA MET A 196 2.80 0.72 1.36
C MET A 196 3.02 2.03 2.10
N VAL A 197 1.96 2.74 2.42
CA VAL A 197 2.02 3.81 3.41
C VAL A 197 2.10 3.16 4.79
N LEU A 198 3.20 3.41 5.48
CA LEU A 198 3.44 2.91 6.83
C LEU A 198 3.69 4.07 7.80
N HIS A 199 3.25 3.92 9.05
CA HIS A 199 3.53 4.89 10.12
C HIS A 199 4.70 4.45 10.99
N ASP A 200 4.90 3.16 11.14
CA ASP A 200 5.96 2.58 11.97
C ASP A 200 7.20 2.29 11.13
N VAL A 201 8.29 2.99 11.45
CA VAL A 201 9.61 2.81 10.82
C VAL A 201 10.15 1.40 11.04
N GLY A 202 9.79 0.73 12.14
CA GLY A 202 10.20 -0.64 12.43
C GLY A 202 9.68 -1.65 11.39
N TRP A 203 8.43 -1.50 10.93
CA TRP A 203 7.90 -2.32 9.83
C TRP A 203 8.63 -2.03 8.51
N ALA A 204 8.87 -0.75 8.21
CA ALA A 204 9.61 -0.35 7.00
C ALA A 204 11.03 -0.93 7.01
N SER A 205 11.76 -0.80 8.12
CA SER A 205 13.13 -1.31 8.27
C SER A 205 13.23 -2.83 8.13
N ARG A 206 12.22 -3.56 8.57
CA ARG A 206 12.25 -5.03 8.62
C ARG A 206 11.76 -5.68 7.34
N PHE A 207 10.82 -5.07 6.62
CA PHE A 207 10.07 -5.73 5.55
C PHE A 207 10.17 -5.04 4.19
N CYS A 208 10.71 -3.82 4.11
CA CYS A 208 10.81 -3.10 2.85
C CYS A 208 12.26 -2.98 2.39
N ASP A 209 12.45 -3.12 1.06
CA ASP A 209 13.76 -2.97 0.42
C ASP A 209 14.08 -1.50 0.16
N HIS A 210 13.04 -0.69 -0.06
CA HIS A 210 13.13 0.70 -0.45
C HIS A 210 12.20 1.59 0.39
N VAL A 211 12.56 2.85 0.49
CA VAL A 211 11.77 3.87 1.19
C VAL A 211 11.65 5.13 0.35
N LEU A 212 10.44 5.64 0.28
CA LEU A 212 10.12 6.98 -0.21
C LEU A 212 9.68 7.84 0.99
N MET A 213 10.37 8.93 1.23
CA MET A 213 10.04 9.90 2.27
C MET A 213 9.39 11.14 1.67
N LEU A 214 8.20 11.50 2.17
CA LEU A 214 7.48 12.73 1.82
C LEU A 214 7.57 13.73 2.96
N PHE A 215 8.20 14.87 2.68
CA PHE A 215 8.31 15.98 3.62
C PHE A 215 7.14 16.96 3.44
N ASP A 216 6.78 17.65 4.51
CA ASP A 216 5.63 18.58 4.52
C ASP A 216 5.75 19.77 3.56
N ASN A 217 6.98 20.11 3.14
CA ASN A 217 7.28 21.17 2.16
C ASN A 217 7.25 20.70 0.69
N GLY A 218 6.80 19.47 0.43
CA GLY A 218 6.75 18.86 -0.90
C GLY A 218 8.09 18.32 -1.42
N ARG A 219 9.14 18.32 -0.61
CA ARG A 219 10.39 17.62 -0.91
C ARG A 219 10.16 16.12 -0.79
N THR A 220 10.81 15.35 -1.67
CA THR A 220 10.83 13.88 -1.60
C THR A 220 12.25 13.38 -1.67
N ILE A 221 12.55 12.29 -0.97
CA ILE A 221 13.77 11.50 -1.14
C ILE A 221 13.40 10.03 -1.22
N ALA A 222 14.11 9.28 -2.04
CA ALA A 222 13.87 7.85 -2.24
C ALA A 222 15.19 7.12 -2.43
N GLY A 223 15.24 5.87 -1.97
CA GLY A 223 16.42 5.01 -2.08
C GLY A 223 16.19 3.69 -1.37
N THR A 224 17.26 2.91 -1.19
CA THR A 224 17.19 1.67 -0.42
C THR A 224 16.83 1.94 1.05
N ALA A 225 16.19 1.00 1.71
CA ALA A 225 15.84 1.13 3.13
C ALA A 225 17.10 1.39 3.99
N GLU A 226 18.23 0.75 3.63
CA GLU A 226 19.51 0.93 4.33
C GLU A 226 20.03 2.37 4.23
N GLU A 227 19.93 2.99 3.05
CA GLU A 227 20.37 4.38 2.81
C GLU A 227 19.42 5.40 3.42
N MET A 228 18.11 5.15 3.33
CA MET A 228 17.10 6.14 3.73
C MET A 228 16.82 6.12 5.22
N LEU A 229 16.76 4.94 5.86
CA LEU A 229 16.45 4.80 7.28
C LEU A 229 17.72 5.08 8.11
N ASN A 230 17.98 6.35 8.33
CA ASN A 230 19.03 6.84 9.19
C ASN A 230 18.50 7.98 10.07
N ARG A 231 19.20 8.24 11.19
CA ARG A 231 18.80 9.24 12.15
C ARG A 231 18.57 10.63 11.53
N PRO A 232 19.49 11.22 10.72
CA PRO A 232 19.28 12.54 10.14
C PRO A 232 18.03 12.66 9.27
N ASN A 233 17.75 11.64 8.45
CA ASN A 233 16.57 11.62 7.58
C ASN A 233 15.28 11.53 8.38
N LEU A 234 15.25 10.66 9.42
CA LEU A 234 14.06 10.45 10.25
C LEU A 234 13.78 11.66 11.15
N GLU A 235 14.82 12.28 11.73
CA GLU A 235 14.67 13.52 12.49
C GLU A 235 14.14 14.68 11.62
N ALA A 236 14.66 14.81 10.40
CA ALA A 236 14.16 15.79 9.45
C ALA A 236 12.71 15.50 9.01
N LEU A 237 12.34 14.22 8.82
CA LEU A 237 11.01 13.79 8.39
C LEU A 237 9.96 14.01 9.47
N TYR A 238 10.26 13.59 10.71
CA TYR A 238 9.29 13.60 11.82
C TYR A 238 9.41 14.83 12.73
N GLN A 239 10.45 15.65 12.53
CA GLN A 239 10.73 16.87 13.32
C GLN A 239 10.83 16.59 14.83
N CYS A 240 11.43 15.46 15.18
CA CYS A 240 11.71 15.07 16.56
C CYS A 240 13.08 14.37 16.63
N ASN A 241 13.72 14.44 17.78
CA ASN A 241 14.98 13.72 18.01
C ASN A 241 14.73 12.21 18.01
N MET A 242 15.67 11.47 17.42
CA MET A 242 15.60 10.02 17.32
C MET A 242 16.80 9.36 17.99
N LYS A 243 16.55 8.26 18.70
CA LYS A 243 17.60 7.32 19.12
C LYS A 243 17.65 6.16 18.15
N GLU A 244 18.87 5.81 17.77
CA GLU A 244 19.14 4.62 16.97
C GLU A 244 19.76 3.53 17.86
N PHE A 245 19.21 2.31 17.74
CA PHE A 245 19.72 1.11 18.39
C PHE A 245 20.01 0.06 17.35
N VAL A 246 21.13 -0.64 17.50
CA VAL A 246 21.48 -1.78 16.65
C VAL A 246 21.33 -3.06 17.46
N VAL A 247 20.44 -3.95 17.00
CA VAL A 247 20.24 -5.27 17.62
C VAL A 247 20.54 -6.33 16.57
N GLY A 248 21.66 -7.00 16.71
CA GLY A 248 22.19 -7.88 15.68
C GLY A 248 22.57 -7.11 14.42
N ARG A 249 21.86 -7.34 13.32
CA ARG A 249 22.02 -6.61 12.05
C ARG A 249 20.90 -5.57 11.80
N ALA A 250 19.89 -5.54 12.68
CA ALA A 250 18.74 -4.67 12.50
C ALA A 250 18.96 -3.32 13.19
N ARG A 251 18.57 -2.24 12.49
CA ARG A 251 18.57 -0.87 13.03
C ARG A 251 17.16 -0.55 13.49
N HIS A 252 17.04 -0.04 14.70
CA HIS A 252 15.79 0.38 15.33
C HIS A 252 15.85 1.85 15.67
N PHE A 253 14.75 2.56 15.41
CA PHE A 253 14.65 3.99 15.63
C PHE A 253 13.47 4.26 16.57
N VAL A 254 13.72 4.98 17.65
CA VAL A 254 12.69 5.42 18.60
C VAL A 254 12.79 6.92 18.84
N PRO A 255 11.66 7.63 18.92
CA PRO A 255 11.71 9.04 19.27
C PRO A 255 12.24 9.22 20.70
N GLU A 256 13.03 10.27 20.91
CA GLU A 256 13.44 10.70 22.24
C GLU A 256 12.30 11.45 22.92
N THR A 257 12.20 11.30 24.25
CA THR A 257 11.28 12.10 25.04
C THR A 257 11.64 13.58 24.90
N MET A 258 10.66 14.46 24.70
CA MET A 258 10.91 15.90 24.72
C MET A 258 11.44 16.30 26.10
N PRO A 259 12.52 17.14 26.16
CA PRO A 259 12.97 17.63 27.42
C PRO A 259 11.87 18.48 28.09
N GLY A 260 11.37 18.01 29.23
CA GLY A 260 10.41 18.77 30.05
C GLY A 260 9.01 18.17 30.17
N VAL A 261 8.82 16.91 29.82
CA VAL A 261 7.59 16.12 30.11
C VAL A 261 7.92 15.05 31.13
#